data_36c41d88c229082b8df1ae297688ca70
#
_entry.id   36c41d88c229082b8df1ae297688ca70
#
_cell.length_a   1.000
_cell.length_b   1.000
_cell.length_c   1.000
_cell.angle_alpha   90.00
_cell.angle_beta   90.00
_cell.angle_gamma   90.00
#
_symmetry.space_group_name_H-M   'P 1'
#
loop_
_entity.id
_entity.type
_entity.pdbx_description
1 polymer ?
#
loop_
_entity_poly.entity_id
_entity_poly.type
_entity_poly.pdbx_seq_one_letter_code
_entity_poly.pdbx_strand_id
1 'polypeptide(L)'
;MTILGIDPGYAIVGWGVLEYSGSRFCVKGYGAITTPAGMDFPRRLEMIYQDMQTVLQRYHPDVLSIEKLYQQQDDRHRRRPGARGHPAVGDPDQYAGL
;
A
#
# COMPACT_ATOMS: atom_id res chain seq x y z
N MET A 1 -0.22 3.85 17.09
CA MET A 1 -1.10 3.94 15.92
C MET A 1 -0.70 2.93 14.90
N THR A 2 -1.64 2.14 14.45
CA THR A 2 -1.39 1.08 13.48
C THR A 2 -1.71 1.55 12.08
N ILE A 3 -0.77 1.41 11.18
CA ILE A 3 -0.89 1.92 9.83
C ILE A 3 -0.80 0.76 8.85
N LEU A 4 -1.76 0.65 7.95
CA LEU A 4 -1.72 -0.34 6.90
C LEU A 4 -1.36 0.37 5.60
N GLY A 5 -0.26 -0.03 5.01
CA GLY A 5 0.15 0.50 3.71
C GLY A 5 -0.17 -0.49 2.62
N ILE A 6 -0.66 -0.01 1.51
CA ILE A 6 -1.02 -0.84 0.38
C ILE A 6 -0.34 -0.32 -0.87
N ASP A 7 0.31 -1.22 -1.57
CA ASP A 7 0.98 -0.89 -2.82
C ASP A 7 0.30 -1.72 -3.91
N PRO A 8 -0.68 -1.16 -4.60
CA PRO A 8 -1.44 -1.93 -5.58
C PRO A 8 -0.64 -2.15 -6.84
N GLY A 9 -0.57 -3.38 -7.27
CA GLY A 9 0.07 -3.74 -8.53
C GLY A 9 -0.96 -4.35 -9.45
N TYR A 10 -0.52 -4.71 -10.63
CA TYR A 10 -1.45 -5.25 -11.59
C TYR A 10 -1.93 -6.64 -11.19
N ALA A 11 -1.07 -7.51 -10.84
CA ALA A 11 -1.45 -8.85 -10.43
C ALA A 11 -1.08 -9.12 -8.97
N ILE A 12 -0.41 -8.21 -8.31
CA ILE A 12 0.06 -8.39 -6.96
C ILE A 12 -0.22 -7.12 -6.19
N VAL A 13 -0.84 -7.26 -5.03
CA VAL A 13 -1.07 -6.12 -4.15
C VAL A 13 -0.22 -6.34 -2.91
N GLY A 14 0.77 -5.50 -2.73
CA GLY A 14 1.62 -5.59 -1.55
C GLY A 14 0.98 -4.87 -0.38
N TRP A 15 1.20 -5.36 0.82
CA TRP A 15 0.71 -4.69 2.01
C TRP A 15 1.70 -4.81 3.15
N GLY A 16 1.64 -3.86 4.04
CA GLY A 16 2.47 -3.88 5.22
C GLY A 16 1.78 -3.17 6.35
N VAL A 17 1.98 -3.65 7.56
CA VAL A 17 1.38 -3.06 8.75
C VAL A 17 2.48 -2.61 9.67
N LEU A 18 2.42 -1.35 10.04
CA LEU A 18 3.38 -0.75 10.94
C LEU A 18 2.70 -0.24 12.18
N GLU A 19 3.40 -0.34 13.28
CA GLU A 19 2.93 0.28 14.50
C GLU A 19 3.82 1.47 14.79
N TYR A 20 3.23 2.63 14.93
CA TYR A 20 3.98 3.85 15.20
C TYR A 20 3.68 4.27 16.64
N SER A 21 4.72 4.36 17.44
CA SER A 21 4.55 4.71 18.83
C SER A 21 5.74 5.56 19.24
N GLY A 22 5.45 6.73 19.75
CA GLY A 22 6.51 7.66 20.10
C GLY A 22 7.19 8.08 18.82
N SER A 23 8.46 7.84 18.70
CA SER A 23 9.16 8.17 17.47
C SER A 23 9.67 6.92 16.80
N ARG A 24 9.05 5.80 17.05
CA ARG A 24 9.54 4.54 16.53
C ARG A 24 8.51 3.83 15.72
N PHE A 25 8.97 3.15 14.68
CA PHE A 25 8.12 2.31 13.88
C PHE A 25 8.49 0.86 14.12
N CYS A 26 7.50 0.01 14.14
CA CYS A 26 7.71 -1.41 14.30
C CYS A 26 6.87 -2.13 13.25
N VAL A 27 7.48 -3.02 12.49
CA VAL A 27 6.76 -3.75 11.47
C VAL A 27 5.97 -4.87 12.14
N LYS A 28 4.66 -4.88 11.96
CA LYS A 28 3.82 -5.90 12.55
C LYS A 28 3.58 -7.05 11.58
N GLY A 29 3.60 -6.78 10.31
CA GLY A 29 3.40 -7.83 9.33
C GLY A 29 3.47 -7.26 7.93
N TYR A 30 3.61 -8.13 6.95
CA TYR A 30 3.59 -7.70 5.56
C TYR A 30 3.37 -8.92 4.69
N GLY A 31 2.97 -8.68 3.46
CA GLY A 31 2.74 -9.76 2.55
C GLY A 31 2.28 -9.25 1.20
N ALA A 32 1.79 -10.16 0.40
CA ALA A 32 1.30 -9.83 -0.92
C ALA A 32 0.07 -10.66 -1.22
N ILE A 33 -0.91 -10.04 -1.87
CA ILE A 33 -2.09 -10.72 -2.35
C ILE A 33 -1.87 -10.92 -3.84
N THR A 34 -1.77 -12.16 -4.27
CA THR A 34 -1.48 -12.49 -5.65
C THR A 34 -2.69 -13.12 -6.28
N THR A 35 -3.04 -12.69 -7.47
CA THR A 35 -4.13 -13.30 -8.21
C THR A 35 -3.58 -13.96 -9.46
N PRO A 36 -4.15 -15.08 -9.89
CA PRO A 36 -3.63 -15.79 -11.06
C PRO A 36 -3.72 -14.96 -12.32
N ALA A 37 -2.77 -15.13 -13.19
CA ALA A 37 -2.79 -14.47 -14.48
C ALA A 37 -3.99 -14.97 -15.25
N GLY A 38 -4.61 -14.13 -16.00
CA GLY A 38 -5.75 -14.54 -16.80
C GLY A 38 -7.08 -14.55 -16.07
N MET A 39 -7.06 -14.27 -14.78
CA MET A 39 -8.30 -14.22 -14.04
C MET A 39 -9.08 -12.98 -14.45
N ASP A 40 -10.37 -13.10 -14.61
CA ASP A 40 -11.16 -11.94 -15.01
C ASP A 40 -11.22 -10.93 -13.85
N PHE A 41 -11.43 -9.69 -14.21
CA PHE A 41 -11.31 -8.60 -13.28
C PHE A 41 -12.26 -8.71 -12.08
N PRO A 42 -13.53 -9.03 -12.25
CA PRO A 42 -14.41 -9.14 -11.09
C PRO A 42 -13.97 -10.20 -10.09
N ARG A 43 -13.50 -11.34 -10.60
CA ARG A 43 -13.03 -12.37 -9.70
C ARG A 43 -11.77 -11.94 -8.99
N ARG A 44 -10.91 -11.21 -9.68
CA ARG A 44 -9.70 -10.71 -9.07
C ARG A 44 -10.02 -9.74 -7.95
N LEU A 45 -10.97 -8.85 -8.18
CA LEU A 45 -11.36 -7.91 -7.13
C LEU A 45 -11.93 -8.63 -5.92
N GLU A 46 -12.70 -9.67 -6.16
CA GLU A 46 -13.28 -10.41 -5.06
C GLU A 46 -12.20 -11.08 -4.21
N MET A 47 -11.22 -11.66 -4.85
CA MET A 47 -10.14 -12.30 -4.12
C MET A 47 -9.34 -11.29 -3.31
N ILE A 48 -9.04 -10.16 -3.91
CA ILE A 48 -8.30 -9.11 -3.21
C ILE A 48 -9.11 -8.61 -2.02
N TYR A 49 -10.40 -8.43 -2.22
CA TYR A 49 -11.25 -7.96 -1.15
C TYR A 49 -11.24 -8.94 0.03
N GLN A 50 -11.39 -10.22 -0.26
CA GLN A 50 -11.43 -11.19 0.80
C GLN A 50 -10.13 -11.29 1.55
N ASP A 51 -9.02 -11.26 0.84
CA ASP A 51 -7.73 -11.33 1.50
C ASP A 51 -7.46 -10.07 2.30
N MET A 52 -7.89 -8.93 1.78
CA MET A 52 -7.69 -7.68 2.51
C MET A 52 -8.54 -7.66 3.77
N GLN A 53 -9.74 -8.25 3.73
CA GLN A 53 -10.57 -8.34 4.92
C GLN A 53 -9.86 -9.12 6.02
N THR A 54 -9.15 -10.17 5.64
CA THR A 54 -8.39 -10.95 6.61
C THR A 54 -7.32 -10.09 7.28
N VAL A 55 -6.63 -9.28 6.48
CA VAL A 55 -5.59 -8.40 7.01
C VAL A 55 -6.21 -7.38 7.96
N LEU A 56 -7.32 -6.79 7.55
CA LEU A 56 -7.97 -5.79 8.39
C LEU A 56 -8.45 -6.37 9.71
N GLN A 57 -8.98 -7.56 9.66
CA GLN A 57 -9.49 -8.19 10.88
C GLN A 57 -8.37 -8.60 11.80
N ARG A 58 -7.23 -8.92 11.24
CA ARG A 58 -6.13 -9.35 12.07
C ARG A 58 -5.43 -8.17 12.75
N TYR A 59 -5.24 -7.08 12.04
CA TYR A 59 -4.41 -6.00 12.55
C TYR A 59 -5.18 -4.77 13.01
N HIS A 60 -6.41 -4.60 12.57
CA HIS A 60 -7.25 -3.47 12.97
C HIS A 60 -6.53 -2.13 12.83
N PRO A 61 -6.11 -1.79 11.61
CA PRO A 61 -5.34 -0.55 11.44
C PRO A 61 -6.17 0.69 11.70
N ASP A 62 -5.52 1.72 12.18
CA ASP A 62 -6.15 3.00 12.41
C ASP A 62 -6.12 3.88 11.17
N VAL A 63 -5.13 3.66 10.32
CA VAL A 63 -4.89 4.51 9.16
C VAL A 63 -4.54 3.66 7.97
N LEU A 64 -4.99 4.08 6.80
CA LEU A 64 -4.71 3.39 5.57
C LEU A 64 -3.94 4.30 4.64
N SER A 65 -2.86 3.79 4.06
CA SER A 65 -2.06 4.53 3.11
C SER A 65 -1.97 3.74 1.82
N ILE A 66 -2.36 4.33 0.71
CA ILE A 66 -2.37 3.66 -0.58
C ILE A 66 -1.55 4.46 -1.57
N GLU A 67 -0.61 3.78 -2.23
CA GLU A 67 0.17 4.43 -3.23
C GLU A 67 -0.58 4.43 -4.55
N LYS A 68 -0.55 5.52 -5.28
CA LYS A 68 -1.31 5.64 -6.50
C LYS A 68 -0.48 5.29 -7.69
N LEU A 69 -0.97 4.36 -8.47
CA LEU A 69 -0.22 3.92 -9.62
C LEU A 69 0.02 4.98 -10.66
N TYR A 70 -0.96 5.82 -10.88
CA TYR A 70 -0.78 6.82 -11.92
C TYR A 70 0.27 7.84 -11.55
N GLN A 71 0.58 7.97 -10.30
CA GLN A 71 1.63 8.86 -9.92
C GLN A 71 2.97 8.36 -10.36
N GLN A 72 3.13 7.11 -10.46
CA GLN A 72 4.38 6.57 -10.91
C GLN A 72 4.64 6.94 -12.34
N GLN A 73 3.61 7.00 -13.13
CA GLN A 73 3.80 7.40 -14.49
C GLN A 73 4.18 8.84 -14.59
N ASP A 74 3.59 9.66 -13.78
CA ASP A 74 3.95 11.06 -13.77
C ASP A 74 5.38 11.21 -13.33
N ASP A 75 5.79 10.43 -12.42
CA ASP A 75 7.15 10.53 -11.94
C ASP A 75 8.14 10.22 -13.02
N ARG A 76 7.80 9.37 -13.93
CA ARG A 76 8.72 9.10 -14.98
C ARG A 76 8.97 10.31 -15.80
N HIS A 77 7.95 11.10 -15.99
CA HIS A 77 8.16 12.27 -16.74
C HIS A 77 9.00 13.23 -16.01
N ARG A 78 8.77 13.39 -14.77
CA ARG A 78 9.49 14.34 -14.04
C ARG A 78 10.66 13.74 -13.42
N ARG A 79 11.07 12.61 -13.75
CA ARG A 79 12.06 12.03 -13.08
C ARG A 79 13.19 12.81 -13.03
N ARG A 80 13.50 13.45 -12.10
CA ARG A 80 14.62 14.18 -11.94
C ARG A 80 15.26 13.65 -10.80
N PRO A 81 16.49 13.69 -10.71
CA PRO A 81 17.26 13.17 -9.65
C PRO A 81 16.73 13.48 -8.31
N GLY A 82 16.46 14.66 -8.12
CA GLY A 82 16.06 15.01 -6.81
C GLY A 82 14.70 14.50 -6.48
N ALA A 83 13.97 14.31 -7.46
CA ALA A 83 12.64 13.97 -7.17
C ALA A 83 12.51 12.63 -6.62
N ARG A 84 13.38 11.82 -6.97
CA ARG A 84 13.13 10.62 -6.51
C ARG A 84 13.38 10.41 -5.28
N GLY A 85 13.80 10.81 -4.86
CA GLY A 85 13.93 10.58 -3.64
C GLY A 85 12.98 10.19 -2.88
N HIS A 86 12.37 10.14 -3.04
CA HIS A 86 11.67 9.89 -2.12
C HIS A 86 10.94 9.19 -1.81
N PRO A 87 11.02 8.96 -1.58
CA PRO A 87 10.34 8.09 -1.15
C PRO A 87 9.25 8.54 -0.58
N ALA A 88 8.34 8.15 -0.91
CA ALA A 88 7.18 8.54 -0.34
C ALA A 88 7.08 8.29 1.06
N VAL A 89 7.91 7.53 1.54
CA VAL A 89 7.81 7.26 2.92
C VAL A 89 7.66 8.40 3.79
N GLY A 90 8.26 9.41 3.59
CA GLY A 90 8.19 10.48 4.52
C GLY A 90 7.23 11.56 4.13
N ASP A 91 6.47 11.39 3.13
CA ASP A 91 5.61 12.45 2.64
C ASP A 91 4.27 12.44 3.35
N PRO A 92 4.02 13.40 4.19
CA PRO A 92 2.75 13.41 4.91
C PRO A 92 1.57 13.60 4.03
N ASP A 93 1.72 14.23 2.90
CA ASP A 93 0.58 14.42 2.03
C ASP A 93 0.08 13.13 1.47
N GLN A 94 0.91 12.13 1.40
CA GLN A 94 0.49 10.89 0.90
C GLN A 94 -0.52 10.24 1.80
N TYR A 95 -0.53 10.58 3.05
CA TYR A 95 -1.46 9.98 3.99
C TYR A 95 -2.60 10.90 4.35
N ALA A 96 -2.57 12.09 3.89
CA ALA A 96 -3.50 13.08 4.36
C ALA A 96 -4.94 12.78 4.04
N GLY A 97 -5.24 12.10 3.07
CA GLY A 97 -6.62 11.87 2.71
C GLY A 97 -7.21 10.63 3.30
N LEU A 98 -6.52 10.00 4.13
CA LEU A 98 -6.99 8.80 4.72
C LEU A 98 -7.87 9.05 5.91
#